data_cc11eaa6c86ec62d9db5ad00bf893530
#
_entry.id   cc11eaa6c86ec62d9db5ad00bf893530
#
_cell.length_a   1.000
_cell.length_b   1.000
_cell.length_c   1.000
_cell.angle_alpha   90.00
_cell.angle_beta   90.00
_cell.angle_gamma   90.00
#
_symmetry.space_group_name_H-M   'P 1'
#
loop_
_entity.id
_entity.type
_entity.pdbx_description
1 polymer ?
#
loop_
_entity_poly.entity_id
_entity_poly.type
_entity_poly.pdbx_seq_one_letter_code
_entity_poly.pdbx_strand_id
1 'polypeptide(L)'
;MPPGLLGTQEIDEPATIPPDDVQTPSEDDIRRWVLAYLRHAPLSLTLREINRLIAVEAVASGKGPILDVGCGDGFWWTLRDGGNEVYGIDISGREIAQAKKRINAALTDVSDERPFPGIEFEEIIGNCSLEHVPDIDAALLNLRKAAAPGGRLLMFVPTPRWAYQGRVQSWLLKKAPRLAMTMSGALNGFFQHWHLYDAKVWTRLLEQNGWRVRATYGLGSARSEFLFRLFLPPGFLEFLAKKVTGFYPSKLARYLPDSLLTPAAKLVSWAVTDPLVPVDSPTAYEYLIVAEASDMPQAR
;
A
#
# COMPACT_ATOMS: atom_id res chain seq x y z
N MET A 1 29.47 -12.23 36.90
CA MET A 1 28.54 -12.28 35.73
C MET A 1 27.22 -12.84 36.21
N PRO A 2 26.13 -12.11 36.24
CA PRO A 2 24.81 -12.68 36.49
C PRO A 2 24.22 -13.20 35.17
N PRO A 3 23.65 -14.39 35.13
CA PRO A 3 22.85 -14.88 34.02
C PRO A 3 21.39 -14.49 34.26
N GLY A 4 20.74 -14.02 33.23
CA GLY A 4 19.30 -13.91 33.21
C GLY A 4 18.75 -12.54 32.86
N LEU A 5 18.70 -12.24 31.55
CA LEU A 5 17.78 -11.25 30.96
C LEU A 5 17.68 -11.52 29.45
N LEU A 6 17.10 -12.65 29.09
CA LEU A 6 16.45 -12.84 27.81
C LEU A 6 15.19 -13.65 28.09
N GLY A 7 14.18 -12.98 28.63
CA GLY A 7 12.82 -13.45 28.54
C GLY A 7 12.43 -13.39 27.08
N THR A 8 12.50 -14.51 26.38
CA THR A 8 11.83 -14.70 25.10
C THR A 8 10.33 -14.66 25.39
N GLN A 9 9.70 -13.48 25.31
CA GLN A 9 8.28 -13.44 25.08
C GLN A 9 8.07 -14.15 23.73
N GLU A 10 7.44 -15.30 23.76
CA GLU A 10 6.85 -15.89 22.57
C GLU A 10 5.90 -14.82 22.01
N ILE A 11 6.27 -14.29 20.85
CA ILE A 11 5.39 -13.41 20.09
C ILE A 11 4.41 -14.37 19.44
N ASP A 12 3.16 -14.34 19.91
CA ASP A 12 2.06 -15.03 19.24
C ASP A 12 2.14 -14.70 17.74
N GLU A 13 2.21 -15.71 16.90
CA GLU A 13 2.20 -15.49 15.46
C GLU A 13 0.92 -14.73 15.10
N PRO A 14 1.02 -13.58 14.42
CA PRO A 14 -0.17 -12.83 14.03
C PRO A 14 -1.07 -13.73 13.18
N ALA A 15 -2.36 -13.72 13.48
CA ALA A 15 -3.35 -14.55 12.80
C ALA A 15 -3.23 -14.40 11.28
N THR A 16 -2.98 -15.52 10.60
CA THR A 16 -2.84 -15.60 9.14
C THR A 16 -4.16 -15.98 8.46
N ILE A 17 -5.27 -15.83 9.15
CA ILE A 17 -6.58 -16.29 8.69
C ILE A 17 -7.30 -15.14 8.00
N PRO A 18 -7.80 -15.31 6.75
CA PRO A 18 -8.76 -14.37 6.18
C PRO A 18 -9.95 -14.30 7.14
N PRO A 19 -10.50 -13.11 7.43
CA PRO A 19 -11.73 -13.04 8.20
C PRO A 19 -12.82 -13.86 7.51
N ASP A 20 -13.57 -14.67 8.26
CA ASP A 20 -14.64 -15.53 7.72
C ASP A 20 -15.77 -14.76 7.01
N ASP A 21 -15.82 -13.43 7.17
CA ASP A 21 -16.80 -12.51 6.58
C ASP A 21 -16.19 -11.55 5.53
N VAL A 22 -15.20 -11.99 4.76
CA VAL A 22 -14.59 -11.16 3.71
C VAL A 22 -15.61 -10.83 2.63
N GLN A 23 -16.02 -9.57 2.53
CA GLN A 23 -16.81 -9.10 1.40
C GLN A 23 -15.92 -8.97 0.17
N THR A 24 -15.99 -9.96 -0.70
CA THR A 24 -15.29 -9.89 -1.98
C THR A 24 -16.09 -8.98 -2.92
N PRO A 25 -15.47 -7.94 -3.51
CA PRO A 25 -16.14 -7.10 -4.52
C PRO A 25 -16.66 -7.93 -5.68
N SER A 26 -17.77 -7.51 -6.28
CA SER A 26 -18.31 -8.19 -7.44
C SER A 26 -17.37 -8.12 -8.64
N GLU A 27 -17.45 -9.07 -9.57
CA GLU A 27 -16.68 -9.03 -10.82
C GLU A 27 -16.93 -7.75 -11.62
N ASP A 28 -18.17 -7.23 -11.57
CA ASP A 28 -18.54 -5.98 -12.25
C ASP A 28 -17.87 -4.76 -11.58
N ASP A 29 -17.78 -4.72 -10.26
CA ASP A 29 -17.06 -3.67 -9.54
C ASP A 29 -15.58 -3.70 -9.89
N ILE A 30 -14.95 -4.87 -9.81
CA ILE A 30 -13.53 -5.04 -10.17
C ILE A 30 -13.31 -4.56 -11.62
N ARG A 31 -14.18 -4.95 -12.55
CA ARG A 31 -14.07 -4.54 -13.94
C ARG A 31 -14.23 -3.02 -14.11
N ARG A 32 -15.19 -2.41 -13.40
CA ARG A 32 -15.41 -0.95 -13.38
C ARG A 32 -14.16 -0.24 -12.88
N TRP A 33 -13.58 -0.67 -11.76
CA TRP A 33 -12.35 -0.12 -11.19
C TRP A 33 -11.17 -0.25 -12.13
N VAL A 34 -10.98 -1.42 -12.73
CA VAL A 34 -9.90 -1.66 -13.69
C VAL A 34 -10.01 -0.72 -14.89
N LEU A 35 -11.19 -0.59 -15.50
CA LEU A 35 -11.40 0.31 -16.64
C LEU A 35 -11.12 1.77 -16.28
N ALA A 36 -11.56 2.20 -15.09
CA ALA A 36 -11.30 3.56 -14.60
C ALA A 36 -9.79 3.78 -14.38
N TYR A 37 -9.10 2.81 -13.77
CA TYR A 37 -7.66 2.92 -13.49
C TYR A 37 -6.80 2.85 -14.76
N LEU A 38 -7.14 2.03 -15.75
CA LEU A 38 -6.47 1.98 -17.06
C LEU A 38 -6.51 3.33 -17.80
N ARG A 39 -7.51 4.17 -17.49
CA ARG A 39 -7.63 5.55 -18.00
C ARG A 39 -6.90 6.58 -17.15
N HIS A 40 -6.36 6.16 -16.02
CA HIS A 40 -5.71 7.04 -15.05
C HIS A 40 -4.20 6.82 -14.96
N ALA A 41 -3.76 5.58 -15.03
CA ALA A 41 -2.38 5.16 -14.75
C ALA A 41 -1.93 3.98 -15.64
N PRO A 42 -0.61 3.71 -15.70
CA PRO A 42 -0.06 2.56 -16.42
C PRO A 42 -0.64 1.24 -15.91
N LEU A 43 -0.65 0.22 -16.79
CA LEU A 43 -1.19 -1.10 -16.46
C LEU A 43 -0.50 -1.75 -15.25
N SER A 44 0.81 -1.59 -15.09
CA SER A 44 1.55 -2.08 -13.93
C SER A 44 1.06 -1.46 -12.62
N LEU A 45 0.79 -0.15 -12.61
CA LEU A 45 0.23 0.51 -11.44
C LEU A 45 -1.23 0.11 -11.23
N THR A 46 -2.02 -0.01 -12.30
CA THR A 46 -3.40 -0.50 -12.24
C THR A 46 -3.48 -1.86 -11.53
N LEU A 47 -2.61 -2.81 -11.88
CA LEU A 47 -2.55 -4.13 -11.23
C LEU A 47 -2.35 -4.02 -9.72
N ARG A 48 -1.42 -3.18 -9.27
CA ARG A 48 -1.13 -3.01 -7.85
C ARG A 48 -2.28 -2.34 -7.11
N GLU A 49 -2.78 -1.25 -7.65
CA GLU A 49 -3.83 -0.46 -7.00
C GLU A 49 -5.16 -1.23 -6.91
N ILE A 50 -5.52 -2.01 -7.93
CA ILE A 50 -6.73 -2.84 -7.85
C ILE A 50 -6.56 -3.98 -6.85
N ASN A 51 -5.38 -4.62 -6.76
CA ASN A 51 -5.10 -5.61 -5.71
C ASN A 51 -5.31 -5.02 -4.30
N ARG A 52 -4.81 -3.80 -4.07
CA ARG A 52 -4.94 -3.12 -2.78
C ARG A 52 -6.39 -2.70 -2.51
N LEU A 53 -7.09 -2.24 -3.54
CA LEU A 53 -8.51 -1.86 -3.42
C LEU A 53 -9.35 -3.06 -3.00
N ILE A 54 -9.18 -4.22 -3.67
CA ILE A 54 -9.85 -5.47 -3.30
C ILE A 54 -9.49 -5.87 -1.87
N ALA A 55 -8.21 -5.78 -1.49
CA ALA A 55 -7.77 -6.12 -0.15
C ALA A 55 -8.33 -5.18 0.92
N VAL A 56 -8.46 -3.89 0.64
CA VAL A 56 -9.11 -2.94 1.57
C VAL A 56 -10.59 -3.25 1.71
N GLU A 57 -11.32 -3.47 0.62
CA GLU A 57 -12.75 -3.84 0.70
C GLU A 57 -12.97 -5.12 1.53
N ALA A 58 -11.99 -6.04 1.47
CA ALA A 58 -12.03 -7.29 2.23
C ALA A 58 -11.83 -7.10 3.75
N VAL A 59 -11.09 -6.09 4.19
CA VAL A 59 -10.69 -5.95 5.60
C VAL A 59 -11.10 -4.64 6.26
N ALA A 60 -11.52 -3.62 5.49
CA ALA A 60 -11.92 -2.33 6.02
C ALA A 60 -13.16 -2.43 6.91
N SER A 61 -13.24 -1.58 7.93
CA SER A 61 -14.39 -1.54 8.83
C SER A 61 -15.61 -0.87 8.19
N GLY A 62 -15.41 -0.05 7.19
CA GLY A 62 -16.46 0.75 6.53
C GLY A 62 -17.09 1.82 7.43
N LYS A 63 -16.47 2.17 8.55
CA LYS A 63 -17.01 3.09 9.57
C LYS A 63 -16.23 4.40 9.63
N GLY A 64 -16.92 5.49 9.97
CA GLY A 64 -16.37 6.76 10.39
C GLY A 64 -15.51 7.50 9.37
N PRO A 65 -14.84 8.58 9.80
CA PRO A 65 -13.85 9.29 9.00
C PRO A 65 -12.65 8.41 8.68
N ILE A 66 -12.17 8.51 7.45
CA ILE A 66 -11.00 7.77 6.96
C ILE A 66 -9.86 8.75 6.68
N LEU A 67 -8.64 8.42 7.12
CA LEU A 67 -7.42 9.13 6.75
C LEU A 67 -6.62 8.32 5.72
N ASP A 68 -6.29 8.93 4.59
CA ASP A 68 -5.38 8.40 3.58
C ASP A 68 -4.02 9.07 3.66
N VAL A 69 -2.99 8.32 4.00
CA VAL A 69 -1.61 8.79 4.17
C VAL A 69 -0.83 8.59 2.88
N GLY A 70 -0.42 9.68 2.25
CA GLY A 70 0.14 9.66 0.89
C GLY A 70 -0.94 9.51 -0.16
N CYS A 71 -2.01 10.30 -0.05
CA CYS A 71 -3.23 10.17 -0.86
C CYS A 71 -3.04 10.46 -2.36
N GLY A 72 -1.88 10.99 -2.77
CA GLY A 72 -1.64 11.39 -4.14
C GLY A 72 -2.69 12.37 -4.63
N ASP A 73 -3.24 12.13 -5.83
CA ASP A 73 -4.30 12.97 -6.40
C ASP A 73 -5.73 12.60 -5.94
N GLY A 74 -5.86 11.66 -5.00
CA GLY A 74 -7.14 11.22 -4.44
C GLY A 74 -8.00 10.40 -5.41
N PHE A 75 -7.46 9.96 -6.55
CA PHE A 75 -8.24 9.22 -7.56
C PHE A 75 -8.77 7.89 -7.03
N TRP A 76 -8.01 7.20 -6.21
CA TRP A 76 -8.35 5.90 -5.63
C TRP A 76 -9.73 5.91 -4.94
N TRP A 77 -10.05 6.99 -4.24
CA TRP A 77 -11.31 7.18 -3.52
C TRP A 77 -12.51 7.37 -4.42
N THR A 78 -12.32 7.77 -5.68
CA THR A 78 -13.42 7.89 -6.65
C THR A 78 -13.96 6.55 -7.14
N LEU A 79 -13.29 5.47 -6.80
CA LEU A 79 -13.67 4.11 -7.20
C LEU A 79 -14.57 3.43 -6.17
N ARG A 80 -14.47 3.85 -4.91
CA ARG A 80 -15.24 3.29 -3.81
C ARG A 80 -16.62 3.96 -3.72
N ASP A 81 -17.65 3.13 -3.64
CA ASP A 81 -19.02 3.58 -3.39
C ASP A 81 -19.25 3.59 -1.87
N GLY A 82 -18.64 4.54 -1.16
CA GLY A 82 -18.76 4.64 0.29
C GLY A 82 -19.11 6.07 0.71
N GLY A 83 -20.15 6.25 1.51
CA GLY A 83 -20.52 7.53 2.11
C GLY A 83 -19.57 8.01 3.20
N ASN A 84 -18.38 7.44 3.33
CA ASN A 84 -17.39 7.81 4.34
C ASN A 84 -16.74 9.14 4.00
N GLU A 85 -16.55 9.96 5.03
CA GLU A 85 -15.80 11.20 4.90
C GLU A 85 -14.31 10.88 4.83
N VAL A 86 -13.68 11.19 3.69
CA VAL A 86 -12.28 10.88 3.43
C VAL A 86 -11.43 12.14 3.56
N TYR A 87 -10.38 12.01 4.34
CA TYR A 87 -9.32 12.99 4.53
C TYR A 87 -8.02 12.44 3.99
N GLY A 88 -7.26 13.23 3.24
CA GLY A 88 -6.00 12.81 2.66
C GLY A 88 -4.86 13.75 2.98
N ILE A 89 -3.67 13.21 3.20
CA ILE A 89 -2.43 13.97 3.32
C ILE A 89 -1.40 13.50 2.32
N ASP A 90 -0.62 14.44 1.80
CA ASP A 90 0.52 14.17 0.92
C ASP A 90 1.52 15.32 1.05
N ILE A 91 2.80 15.03 0.83
CA ILE A 91 3.89 16.03 0.82
C ILE A 91 3.99 16.78 -0.52
N SER A 92 3.27 16.35 -1.53
CA SER A 92 3.25 16.96 -2.86
C SER A 92 2.10 17.98 -3.00
N GLY A 93 2.43 19.27 -2.97
CA GLY A 93 1.44 20.33 -3.20
C GLY A 93 0.70 20.20 -4.53
N ARG A 94 1.33 19.60 -5.54
CA ARG A 94 0.73 19.33 -6.84
C ARG A 94 -0.34 18.23 -6.77
N GLU A 95 -0.06 17.14 -6.08
CA GLU A 95 -1.03 16.05 -5.89
C GLU A 95 -2.19 16.55 -5.02
N ILE A 96 -1.92 17.26 -3.94
CA ILE A 96 -2.95 17.86 -3.06
C ILE A 96 -3.87 18.82 -3.82
N ALA A 97 -3.35 19.60 -4.76
CA ALA A 97 -4.21 20.49 -5.58
C ALA A 97 -5.23 19.70 -6.43
N GLN A 98 -4.94 18.45 -6.78
CA GLN A 98 -5.90 17.56 -7.46
C GLN A 98 -6.78 16.81 -6.46
N ALA A 99 -6.22 16.33 -5.35
CA ALA A 99 -6.95 15.61 -4.32
C ALA A 99 -8.09 16.43 -3.72
N LYS A 100 -7.89 17.73 -3.50
CA LYS A 100 -8.93 18.67 -3.01
C LYS A 100 -10.20 18.75 -3.86
N LYS A 101 -10.16 18.24 -5.10
CA LYS A 101 -11.34 18.15 -5.97
C LYS A 101 -12.19 16.91 -5.70
N ARG A 102 -11.70 15.99 -4.87
CA ARG A 102 -12.28 14.65 -4.66
C ARG A 102 -12.50 14.30 -3.20
N ILE A 103 -11.57 14.74 -2.33
CA ILE A 103 -11.54 14.44 -0.89
C ILE A 103 -11.12 15.68 -0.10
N ASN A 104 -11.25 15.63 1.22
CA ASN A 104 -10.69 16.64 2.12
C ASN A 104 -9.18 16.44 2.21
N ALA A 105 -8.39 17.25 1.52
CA ALA A 105 -6.95 17.02 1.42
C ALA A 105 -6.11 18.18 1.98
N ALA A 106 -5.00 17.84 2.65
CA ALA A 106 -4.04 18.78 3.22
C ALA A 106 -2.60 18.45 2.82
N LEU A 107 -1.79 19.50 2.61
CA LEU A 107 -0.34 19.37 2.44
C LEU A 107 0.28 19.20 3.82
N THR A 108 0.71 17.99 4.17
CA THR A 108 1.21 17.67 5.50
C THR A 108 2.26 16.57 5.39
N ASP A 109 3.38 16.72 6.08
CA ASP A 109 4.29 15.62 6.37
C ASP A 109 3.84 14.98 7.69
N VAL A 110 3.51 13.71 7.65
CA VAL A 110 3.00 12.95 8.79
C VAL A 110 4.05 12.77 9.89
N SER A 111 5.34 12.89 9.57
CA SER A 111 6.41 12.87 10.58
C SER A 111 6.49 14.16 11.40
N ASP A 112 6.08 15.28 10.84
CA ASP A 112 6.18 16.57 11.49
C ASP A 112 5.04 16.83 12.48
N GLU A 113 3.80 16.47 12.11
CA GLU A 113 2.63 16.80 12.91
C GLU A 113 1.47 15.80 12.79
N ARG A 114 0.55 15.86 13.76
CA ARG A 114 -0.71 15.13 13.72
C ARG A 114 -1.58 15.65 12.56
N PRO A 115 -2.02 14.79 11.62
CA PRO A 115 -2.94 15.20 10.56
C PRO A 115 -4.30 15.63 11.11
N PHE A 116 -4.88 16.68 10.53
CA PHE A 116 -6.23 17.18 10.80
C PHE A 116 -6.55 17.27 12.31
N PRO A 117 -5.93 18.23 13.06
CA PRO A 117 -6.22 18.40 14.49
C PRO A 117 -7.72 18.58 14.75
N GLY A 118 -8.25 17.81 15.71
CA GLY A 118 -9.68 17.82 16.05
C GLY A 118 -10.54 16.76 15.38
N ILE A 119 -9.99 16.01 14.41
CA ILE A 119 -10.65 14.85 13.83
C ILE A 119 -10.01 13.57 14.37
N GLU A 120 -10.83 12.61 14.76
CA GLU A 120 -10.41 11.27 15.13
C GLU A 120 -10.82 10.29 14.03
N PHE A 121 -9.88 9.47 13.58
CA PHE A 121 -10.07 8.58 12.45
C PHE A 121 -10.37 7.16 12.92
N GLU A 122 -11.49 6.60 12.47
CA GLU A 122 -11.85 5.19 12.68
C GLU A 122 -10.97 4.27 11.84
N GLU A 123 -10.50 4.77 10.69
CA GLU A 123 -9.62 4.02 9.80
C GLU A 123 -8.55 4.92 9.20
N ILE A 124 -7.32 4.43 9.20
CA ILE A 124 -6.15 5.08 8.59
C ILE A 124 -5.60 4.12 7.55
N ILE A 125 -5.37 4.60 6.34
CA ILE A 125 -4.82 3.78 5.25
C ILE A 125 -3.49 4.38 4.80
N GLY A 126 -2.42 3.58 4.85
CA GLY A 126 -1.13 3.90 4.25
C GLY A 126 -0.93 3.06 3.00
N ASN A 127 -1.21 3.62 1.84
CA ASN A 127 -1.14 2.89 0.57
C ASN A 127 0.25 2.99 -0.05
N CYS A 128 1.21 2.19 0.42
CA CYS A 128 2.63 2.24 0.02
C CYS A 128 3.19 3.67 0.08
N SER A 129 3.04 4.27 1.24
CA SER A 129 3.50 5.62 1.56
C SER A 129 4.44 5.65 2.76
N LEU A 130 4.19 4.83 3.77
CA LEU A 130 4.93 4.85 5.03
C LEU A 130 6.38 4.34 4.90
N GLU A 131 6.65 3.45 3.94
CA GLU A 131 8.02 3.02 3.63
C GLU A 131 8.91 4.14 3.08
N HIS A 132 8.30 5.24 2.66
CA HIS A 132 9.00 6.42 2.13
C HIS A 132 9.26 7.51 3.17
N VAL A 133 8.71 7.38 4.37
CA VAL A 133 8.85 8.38 5.45
C VAL A 133 10.15 8.16 6.21
N PRO A 134 11.12 9.10 6.21
CA PRO A 134 12.41 8.89 6.87
C PRO A 134 12.28 8.63 8.36
N ASP A 135 11.49 9.44 9.09
CA ASP A 135 11.18 9.27 10.50
C ASP A 135 9.85 8.53 10.70
N ILE A 136 9.92 7.22 10.55
CA ILE A 136 8.73 6.35 10.64
C ILE A 136 8.17 6.29 12.06
N ASP A 137 9.00 6.43 13.10
CA ASP A 137 8.54 6.42 14.48
C ASP A 137 7.68 7.67 14.77
N ALA A 138 8.14 8.85 14.37
CA ALA A 138 7.36 10.07 14.48
C ALA A 138 6.04 9.98 13.69
N ALA A 139 6.08 9.44 12.48
CA ALA A 139 4.89 9.24 11.66
C ALA A 139 3.87 8.31 12.35
N LEU A 140 4.30 7.14 12.82
CA LEU A 140 3.42 6.18 13.49
C LEU A 140 2.82 6.74 14.79
N LEU A 141 3.59 7.52 15.56
CA LEU A 141 3.10 8.20 16.75
C LEU A 141 2.06 9.30 16.41
N ASN A 142 2.28 10.07 15.36
CA ASN A 142 1.33 11.12 14.94
C ASN A 142 0.04 10.51 14.37
N LEU A 143 0.14 9.40 13.63
CA LEU A 143 -1.03 8.62 13.22
C LEU A 143 -1.76 8.02 14.40
N ARG A 144 -1.03 7.50 15.41
CA ARG A 144 -1.66 6.99 16.64
C ARG A 144 -2.45 8.06 17.39
N LYS A 145 -1.93 9.31 17.45
CA LYS A 145 -2.65 10.45 18.04
C LYS A 145 -3.87 10.88 17.20
N ALA A 146 -3.88 10.57 15.92
CA ALA A 146 -4.99 10.89 15.02
C ALA A 146 -6.08 9.81 15.00
N ALA A 147 -5.76 8.57 15.41
CA ALA A 147 -6.70 7.47 15.47
C ALA A 147 -7.71 7.64 16.60
N ALA A 148 -8.97 7.31 16.34
CA ALA A 148 -10.00 7.14 17.36
C ALA A 148 -9.63 6.01 18.33
N PRO A 149 -10.23 5.94 19.54
CA PRO A 149 -10.09 4.77 20.40
C PRO A 149 -10.53 3.49 19.66
N GLY A 150 -9.63 2.50 19.54
CA GLY A 150 -9.85 1.30 18.74
C GLY A 150 -9.82 1.51 17.22
N GLY A 151 -9.46 2.70 16.77
CA GLY A 151 -9.28 3.00 15.36
C GLY A 151 -8.21 2.12 14.71
N ARG A 152 -8.32 1.87 13.40
CA ARG A 152 -7.51 0.88 12.68
C ARG A 152 -6.53 1.53 11.72
N LEU A 153 -5.36 0.92 11.59
CA LEU A 153 -4.36 1.24 10.57
C LEU A 153 -4.27 0.06 9.59
N LEU A 154 -4.55 0.32 8.32
CA LEU A 154 -4.32 -0.59 7.21
C LEU A 154 -3.09 -0.10 6.44
N MET A 155 -1.99 -0.82 6.56
CA MET A 155 -0.71 -0.39 6.01
C MET A 155 -0.25 -1.36 4.92
N PHE A 156 -0.14 -0.86 3.69
CA PHE A 156 0.51 -1.56 2.59
C PHE A 156 1.97 -1.13 2.51
N VAL A 157 2.87 -2.11 2.51
CA VAL A 157 4.31 -1.87 2.39
C VAL A 157 4.96 -2.96 1.54
N PRO A 158 6.01 -2.66 0.77
CA PRO A 158 6.70 -3.66 -0.02
C PRO A 158 7.41 -4.67 0.88
N THR A 159 7.45 -5.94 0.45
CA THR A 159 8.26 -6.95 1.13
C THR A 159 9.76 -6.69 0.90
N PRO A 160 10.65 -7.16 1.78
CA PRO A 160 12.11 -7.03 1.57
C PRO A 160 12.59 -7.64 0.25
N ARG A 161 11.81 -8.56 -0.31
CA ARG A 161 12.14 -9.27 -1.55
C ARG A 161 11.63 -8.60 -2.81
N TRP A 162 10.83 -7.52 -2.72
CA TRP A 162 10.16 -6.94 -3.89
C TRP A 162 11.11 -6.61 -5.06
N ALA A 163 12.33 -6.12 -4.75
CA ALA A 163 13.34 -5.80 -5.76
C ALA A 163 14.11 -7.03 -6.28
N TYR A 164 14.01 -8.17 -5.58
CA TYR A 164 14.72 -9.41 -5.92
C TYR A 164 13.78 -10.50 -6.46
N GLN A 165 12.48 -10.28 -6.43
CA GLN A 165 11.50 -11.22 -6.97
C GLN A 165 11.52 -11.25 -8.50
N GLY A 166 11.14 -12.41 -9.05
CA GLY A 166 11.04 -12.63 -10.48
C GLY A 166 12.17 -13.46 -11.07
N ARG A 167 11.85 -14.16 -12.16
CA ARG A 167 12.74 -15.13 -12.78
C ARG A 167 14.06 -14.51 -13.26
N VAL A 168 13.98 -13.32 -13.86
CA VAL A 168 15.17 -12.62 -14.40
C VAL A 168 16.10 -12.22 -13.25
N GLN A 169 15.56 -11.61 -12.20
CA GLN A 169 16.34 -11.17 -11.05
C GLN A 169 16.94 -12.36 -10.29
N SER A 170 16.15 -13.42 -10.08
CA SER A 170 16.64 -14.66 -9.46
C SER A 170 17.74 -15.33 -10.29
N TRP A 171 17.64 -15.28 -11.62
CA TRP A 171 18.69 -15.77 -12.50
C TRP A 171 19.95 -14.90 -12.41
N LEU A 172 19.81 -13.58 -12.43
CA LEU A 172 20.92 -12.63 -12.26
C LEU A 172 21.63 -12.82 -10.91
N LEU A 173 20.88 -13.01 -9.83
CA LEU A 173 21.48 -13.30 -8.51
C LEU A 173 22.39 -14.52 -8.53
N LYS A 174 22.05 -15.55 -9.31
CA LYS A 174 22.87 -16.76 -9.45
C LYS A 174 24.07 -16.59 -10.39
N LYS A 175 23.96 -15.79 -11.44
CA LYS A 175 24.97 -15.66 -12.51
C LYS A 175 25.83 -14.40 -12.39
N ALA A 176 25.28 -13.31 -11.92
CA ALA A 176 25.91 -12.01 -11.80
C ALA A 176 25.43 -11.28 -10.53
N PRO A 177 25.72 -11.79 -9.31
CA PRO A 177 25.13 -11.29 -8.07
C PRO A 177 25.41 -9.80 -7.83
N ARG A 178 26.61 -9.32 -8.16
CA ARG A 178 26.94 -7.88 -8.03
C ARG A 178 26.03 -7.01 -8.88
N LEU A 179 25.81 -7.40 -10.15
CA LEU A 179 24.90 -6.66 -11.04
C LEU A 179 23.48 -6.68 -10.50
N ALA A 180 22.96 -7.82 -10.08
CA ALA A 180 21.63 -7.96 -9.50
C ALA A 180 21.47 -7.06 -8.27
N MET A 181 22.42 -7.04 -7.35
CA MET A 181 22.39 -6.19 -6.16
C MET A 181 22.44 -4.69 -6.51
N THR A 182 23.30 -4.31 -7.47
CA THR A 182 23.36 -2.91 -7.94
C THR A 182 22.05 -2.47 -8.55
N MET A 183 21.42 -3.28 -9.39
CA MET A 183 20.12 -2.98 -9.99
C MET A 183 19.02 -2.86 -8.92
N SER A 184 18.99 -3.76 -7.95
CA SER A 184 18.02 -3.72 -6.85
C SER A 184 18.22 -2.50 -5.95
N GLY A 185 19.48 -2.16 -5.65
CA GLY A 185 19.81 -0.95 -4.89
C GLY A 185 19.42 0.33 -5.63
N ALA A 186 19.69 0.41 -6.93
CA ALA A 186 19.28 1.53 -7.76
C ALA A 186 17.76 1.68 -7.82
N LEU A 187 17.03 0.56 -7.92
CA LEU A 187 15.57 0.54 -7.92
C LEU A 187 15.00 1.03 -6.58
N ASN A 188 15.53 0.53 -5.46
CA ASN A 188 15.13 0.97 -4.12
C ASN A 188 15.43 2.46 -3.90
N GLY A 189 16.61 2.93 -4.31
CA GLY A 189 16.96 4.35 -4.22
C GLY A 189 16.09 5.24 -5.12
N PHE A 190 15.72 4.77 -6.31
CA PHE A 190 14.83 5.49 -7.21
C PHE A 190 13.43 5.68 -6.61
N PHE A 191 12.88 4.63 -5.97
CA PHE A 191 11.61 4.70 -5.29
C PHE A 191 11.70 5.28 -3.87
N GLN A 192 12.91 5.60 -3.39
CA GLN A 192 13.14 6.16 -2.05
C GLN A 192 12.56 5.29 -0.92
N HIS A 193 12.75 3.97 -1.03
CA HIS A 193 12.38 3.05 0.05
C HIS A 193 13.38 3.15 1.20
N TRP A 194 12.98 3.82 2.28
CA TRP A 194 13.75 3.87 3.54
C TRP A 194 13.58 2.60 4.35
N HIS A 195 12.38 2.01 4.29
CA HIS A 195 12.00 0.90 5.14
C HIS A 195 11.51 -0.29 4.33
N LEU A 196 12.40 -1.27 4.14
CA LEU A 196 12.10 -2.56 3.53
C LEU A 196 12.26 -3.65 4.59
N TYR A 197 11.33 -3.69 5.53
CA TYR A 197 11.38 -4.60 6.65
C TYR A 197 10.52 -5.84 6.40
N ASP A 198 10.89 -6.95 7.07
CA ASP A 198 10.00 -8.10 7.15
C ASP A 198 8.79 -7.82 8.07
N ALA A 199 7.80 -8.69 8.00
CA ALA A 199 6.57 -8.52 8.77
C ALA A 199 6.81 -8.45 10.29
N LYS A 200 7.79 -9.20 10.80
CA LYS A 200 8.11 -9.21 12.25
C LYS A 200 8.72 -7.89 12.72
N VAL A 201 9.57 -7.27 11.88
CA VAL A 201 10.14 -5.95 12.21
C VAL A 201 9.06 -4.89 12.16
N TRP A 202 8.18 -4.91 11.16
CA TRP A 202 7.03 -4.00 11.10
C TRP A 202 6.11 -4.15 12.31
N THR A 203 5.81 -5.40 12.72
CA THR A 203 5.00 -5.67 13.92
C THR A 203 5.61 -5.02 15.17
N ARG A 204 6.90 -5.24 15.43
CA ARG A 204 7.58 -4.62 16.59
C ARG A 204 7.55 -3.10 16.55
N LEU A 205 7.81 -2.52 15.38
CA LEU A 205 7.81 -1.07 15.19
C LEU A 205 6.42 -0.48 15.47
N LEU A 206 5.37 -1.11 14.97
CA LEU A 206 4.00 -0.71 15.24
C LEU A 206 3.66 -0.81 16.73
N GLU A 207 4.00 -1.93 17.38
CA GLU A 207 3.73 -2.14 18.80
C GLU A 207 4.47 -1.12 19.70
N GLN A 208 5.72 -0.77 19.35
CA GLN A 208 6.49 0.26 20.06
C GLN A 208 5.84 1.65 19.95
N ASN A 209 5.08 1.90 18.90
CA ASN A 209 4.39 3.16 18.62
C ASN A 209 2.90 3.15 18.98
N GLY A 210 2.45 2.19 19.83
CA GLY A 210 1.10 2.16 20.38
C GLY A 210 0.04 1.55 19.44
N TRP A 211 0.48 0.70 18.50
CA TRP A 211 -0.41 -0.05 17.63
C TRP A 211 -0.34 -1.52 17.99
N ARG A 212 -1.47 -2.20 18.02
CA ARG A 212 -1.54 -3.66 18.18
C ARG A 212 -1.82 -4.30 16.82
N VAL A 213 -0.87 -5.08 16.30
CA VAL A 213 -1.07 -5.81 15.05
C VAL A 213 -2.10 -6.91 15.25
N ARG A 214 -3.15 -6.91 14.43
CA ARG A 214 -4.25 -7.88 14.46
C ARG A 214 -4.08 -8.96 13.41
N ALA A 215 -3.59 -8.58 12.23
CA ALA A 215 -3.33 -9.51 11.15
C ALA A 215 -2.25 -8.97 10.22
N THR A 216 -1.55 -9.89 9.56
CA THR A 216 -0.63 -9.56 8.47
C THR A 216 -0.85 -10.55 7.33
N TYR A 217 -1.08 -10.01 6.15
CA TYR A 217 -1.27 -10.76 4.91
C TYR A 217 -0.14 -10.45 3.94
N GLY A 218 0.23 -11.43 3.11
CA GLY A 218 0.93 -11.15 1.87
C GLY A 218 -0.05 -10.63 0.82
N LEU A 219 0.40 -9.74 -0.04
CA LEU A 219 -0.39 -9.24 -1.16
C LEU A 219 0.26 -9.63 -2.48
N GLY A 220 -0.54 -10.21 -3.35
CA GLY A 220 -0.18 -10.56 -4.71
C GLY A 220 -0.24 -12.05 -5.03
N SER A 221 -0.86 -12.37 -6.16
CA SER A 221 -0.89 -13.71 -6.72
C SER A 221 0.26 -13.90 -7.72
N ALA A 222 0.56 -15.15 -8.07
CA ALA A 222 1.56 -15.46 -9.10
C ALA A 222 1.22 -14.80 -10.47
N ARG A 223 -0.08 -14.62 -10.75
CA ARG A 223 -0.58 -13.98 -11.98
C ARG A 223 -0.33 -12.48 -11.94
N SER A 224 -0.71 -11.82 -10.85
CA SER A 224 -0.53 -10.37 -10.71
C SER A 224 0.96 -10.00 -10.64
N GLU A 225 1.79 -10.82 -9.98
CA GLU A 225 3.24 -10.64 -9.94
C GLU A 225 3.87 -10.76 -11.33
N PHE A 226 3.49 -11.80 -12.09
CA PHE A 226 3.99 -11.99 -13.45
C PHE A 226 3.64 -10.81 -14.37
N LEU A 227 2.37 -10.39 -14.39
CA LEU A 227 1.94 -9.27 -15.22
C LEU A 227 2.53 -7.94 -14.76
N PHE A 228 2.61 -7.71 -13.45
CA PHE A 228 3.26 -6.52 -12.92
C PHE A 228 4.68 -6.38 -13.45
N ARG A 229 5.49 -7.45 -13.40
CA ARG A 229 6.86 -7.43 -13.89
C ARG A 229 6.97 -7.30 -15.41
N LEU A 230 6.05 -7.91 -16.14
CA LEU A 230 5.99 -7.79 -17.59
C LEU A 230 5.73 -6.34 -18.02
N PHE A 231 4.85 -5.65 -17.31
CA PHE A 231 4.46 -4.27 -17.62
C PHE A 231 5.21 -3.20 -16.80
N LEU A 232 6.13 -3.60 -15.92
CA LEU A 232 6.94 -2.66 -15.16
C LEU A 232 7.84 -1.77 -16.04
N PRO A 233 8.57 -2.28 -17.07
CA PRO A 233 9.41 -1.43 -17.90
C PRO A 233 8.65 -0.31 -18.63
N PRO A 234 7.55 -0.58 -19.36
CA PRO A 234 6.76 0.49 -19.97
C PRO A 234 6.14 1.42 -18.91
N GLY A 235 5.65 0.88 -17.78
CA GLY A 235 5.13 1.68 -16.68
C GLY A 235 6.17 2.61 -16.06
N PHE A 236 7.42 2.17 -15.97
CA PHE A 236 8.53 3.01 -15.51
C PHE A 236 8.81 4.17 -16.46
N LEU A 237 8.76 3.95 -17.78
CA LEU A 237 8.89 5.01 -18.76
C LEU A 237 7.74 6.03 -18.63
N GLU A 238 6.52 5.58 -18.40
CA GLU A 238 5.39 6.46 -18.14
C GLU A 238 5.56 7.26 -16.84
N PHE A 239 6.15 6.65 -15.81
CA PHE A 239 6.45 7.34 -14.56
C PHE A 239 7.49 8.45 -14.77
N LEU A 240 8.55 8.20 -15.56
CA LEU A 240 9.52 9.25 -15.96
C LEU A 240 8.84 10.37 -16.76
N ALA A 241 7.97 10.00 -17.69
CA ALA A 241 7.17 10.97 -18.44
C ALA A 241 6.30 11.83 -17.51
N LYS A 242 5.64 11.21 -16.50
CA LYS A 242 4.87 11.96 -15.47
C LYS A 242 5.74 12.95 -14.70
N LYS A 243 6.98 12.61 -14.36
CA LYS A 243 7.88 13.56 -13.67
C LYS A 243 8.14 14.82 -14.48
N VAL A 244 8.21 14.70 -15.80
CA VAL A 244 8.46 15.83 -16.72
C VAL A 244 7.16 16.55 -17.10
N THR A 245 6.14 15.82 -17.53
CA THR A 245 4.91 16.37 -18.12
C THR A 245 3.80 16.62 -17.11
N GLY A 246 3.86 15.94 -15.97
CA GLY A 246 2.85 16.02 -14.93
C GLY A 246 1.70 15.03 -15.04
N PHE A 247 1.66 14.19 -16.05
CA PHE A 247 0.62 13.18 -16.20
C PHE A 247 1.20 11.89 -16.82
N TYR A 248 0.53 10.79 -16.57
CA TYR A 248 0.84 9.54 -17.25
C TYR A 248 0.35 9.57 -18.69
N PRO A 249 1.15 9.17 -19.70
CA PRO A 249 0.70 9.02 -21.08
C PRO A 249 -0.53 8.12 -21.24
N SER A 250 -0.65 7.07 -20.39
CA SER A 250 -1.83 6.21 -20.34
C SER A 250 -3.14 6.95 -20.05
N LYS A 251 -3.10 8.16 -19.45
CA LYS A 251 -4.31 9.01 -19.31
C LYS A 251 -4.97 9.38 -20.66
N LEU A 252 -4.26 9.26 -21.76
CA LEU A 252 -4.82 9.42 -23.11
C LEU A 252 -5.85 8.30 -23.43
N ALA A 253 -5.77 7.16 -22.74
CA ALA A 253 -6.76 6.08 -22.87
C ALA A 253 -8.20 6.51 -22.49
N ARG A 254 -8.37 7.65 -21.81
CA ARG A 254 -9.69 8.23 -21.53
C ARG A 254 -10.48 8.58 -22.78
N TYR A 255 -9.81 8.77 -23.92
CA TYR A 255 -10.44 9.05 -25.21
C TYR A 255 -10.77 7.78 -25.99
N LEU A 256 -10.35 6.60 -25.52
CA LEU A 256 -10.62 5.34 -26.16
C LEU A 256 -11.98 4.77 -25.71
N PRO A 257 -12.75 4.15 -26.61
CA PRO A 257 -13.96 3.44 -26.23
C PRO A 257 -13.64 2.22 -25.37
N ASP A 258 -14.59 1.81 -24.53
CA ASP A 258 -14.44 0.66 -23.63
C ASP A 258 -14.07 -0.62 -24.35
N SER A 259 -14.57 -0.82 -25.58
CA SER A 259 -14.28 -2.00 -26.39
C SER A 259 -12.79 -2.23 -26.65
N LEU A 260 -12.01 -1.16 -26.78
CA LEU A 260 -10.54 -1.25 -26.97
C LEU A 260 -9.79 -1.54 -25.65
N LEU A 261 -10.34 -1.14 -24.51
CA LEU A 261 -9.75 -1.38 -23.20
C LEU A 261 -10.19 -2.73 -22.59
N THR A 262 -11.28 -3.30 -23.09
CA THR A 262 -11.84 -4.55 -22.56
C THR A 262 -10.85 -5.72 -22.50
N PRO A 263 -9.99 -5.97 -23.50
CA PRO A 263 -9.01 -7.06 -23.41
C PRO A 263 -8.01 -6.85 -22.24
N ALA A 264 -7.51 -5.63 -22.07
CA ALA A 264 -6.62 -5.29 -20.97
C ALA A 264 -7.36 -5.39 -19.63
N ALA A 265 -8.60 -4.92 -19.56
CA ALA A 265 -9.41 -5.02 -18.36
C ALA A 265 -9.67 -6.47 -17.95
N LYS A 266 -10.02 -7.35 -18.89
CA LYS A 266 -10.17 -8.79 -18.62
C LYS A 266 -8.88 -9.43 -18.10
N LEU A 267 -7.73 -9.08 -18.70
CA LEU A 267 -6.43 -9.58 -18.27
C LEU A 267 -6.11 -9.14 -16.85
N VAL A 268 -6.33 -7.87 -16.51
CA VAL A 268 -6.10 -7.35 -15.16
C VAL A 268 -7.06 -7.99 -14.18
N SER A 269 -8.38 -8.02 -14.46
CA SER A 269 -9.39 -8.62 -13.57
C SER A 269 -9.05 -10.09 -13.26
N TRP A 270 -8.65 -10.87 -14.27
CA TRP A 270 -8.19 -12.25 -14.06
C TRP A 270 -6.95 -12.35 -13.16
N ALA A 271 -6.04 -11.38 -13.22
CA ALA A 271 -4.80 -11.42 -12.47
C ALA A 271 -4.95 -10.98 -11.01
N VAL A 272 -5.93 -10.13 -10.72
CA VAL A 272 -6.16 -9.56 -9.38
C VAL A 272 -7.17 -10.33 -8.54
N THR A 273 -7.67 -11.46 -9.02
CA THR A 273 -8.51 -12.36 -8.25
C THR A 273 -7.72 -12.91 -7.05
N ASP A 274 -8.32 -12.88 -5.86
CA ASP A 274 -7.74 -13.37 -4.61
C ASP A 274 -6.34 -12.77 -4.30
N PRO A 275 -6.26 -11.44 -4.06
CA PRO A 275 -4.97 -10.79 -3.85
C PRO A 275 -4.30 -11.13 -2.52
N LEU A 276 -5.07 -11.55 -1.50
CA LEU A 276 -4.54 -11.90 -0.19
C LEU A 276 -3.96 -13.31 -0.19
N VAL A 277 -2.72 -13.44 0.28
CA VAL A 277 -1.99 -14.70 0.37
C VAL A 277 -1.32 -14.80 1.75
N PRO A 278 -0.87 -15.98 2.17
CA PRO A 278 -0.05 -16.09 3.39
C PRO A 278 1.14 -15.14 3.38
N VAL A 279 1.51 -14.63 4.55
CA VAL A 279 2.59 -13.63 4.72
C VAL A 279 3.95 -14.10 4.19
N ASP A 280 4.21 -15.40 4.25
CA ASP A 280 5.44 -16.05 3.78
C ASP A 280 5.37 -16.51 2.32
N SER A 281 4.23 -16.31 1.65
CA SER A 281 4.05 -16.70 0.25
C SER A 281 5.18 -16.17 -0.63
N PRO A 282 5.76 -17.00 -1.50
CA PRO A 282 6.79 -16.56 -2.44
C PRO A 282 6.27 -15.57 -3.48
N THR A 283 4.96 -15.46 -3.66
CA THR A 283 4.32 -14.53 -4.60
C THR A 283 4.00 -13.18 -3.97
N ALA A 284 4.02 -13.07 -2.63
CA ALA A 284 3.78 -11.82 -1.93
C ALA A 284 4.89 -10.81 -2.25
N TYR A 285 4.55 -9.72 -2.90
CA TYR A 285 5.45 -8.60 -3.16
C TYR A 285 5.20 -7.39 -2.25
N GLU A 286 4.08 -7.40 -1.55
CA GLU A 286 3.70 -6.43 -0.52
C GLU A 286 3.11 -7.16 0.69
N TYR A 287 3.11 -6.48 1.82
CA TYR A 287 2.32 -6.84 2.98
C TYR A 287 1.11 -5.90 3.11
N LEU A 288 -0.01 -6.44 3.57
CA LEU A 288 -1.07 -5.69 4.21
C LEU A 288 -1.00 -6.00 5.70
N ILE A 289 -0.71 -4.99 6.50
CA ILE A 289 -0.68 -5.08 7.95
C ILE A 289 -1.90 -4.35 8.50
N VAL A 290 -2.70 -5.05 9.28
CA VAL A 290 -3.88 -4.52 9.96
C VAL A 290 -3.54 -4.38 11.43
N ALA A 291 -3.51 -3.14 11.91
CA ALA A 291 -3.25 -2.83 13.30
C ALA A 291 -4.39 -2.00 13.90
N GLU A 292 -4.53 -2.03 15.21
CA GLU A 292 -5.54 -1.31 15.99
C GLU A 292 -4.84 -0.41 16.99
N ALA A 293 -5.37 0.79 17.16
CA ALA A 293 -4.90 1.73 18.15
C ALA A 293 -5.03 1.12 19.56
N SER A 294 -3.90 0.89 20.23
CA SER A 294 -3.85 0.42 21.62
C SER A 294 -3.66 1.60 22.57
N ASP A 295 -3.90 1.38 23.85
CA ASP A 295 -3.55 2.38 24.86
C ASP A 295 -2.06 2.70 24.75
N MET A 296 -1.73 4.00 24.69
CA MET A 296 -0.33 4.40 24.60
C MET A 296 0.41 3.88 25.85
N PRO A 297 1.60 3.28 25.70
CA PRO A 297 2.42 2.94 26.84
C PRO A 297 2.61 4.21 27.66
N GLN A 298 2.28 4.17 28.95
CA GLN A 298 2.59 5.30 29.85
C GLN A 298 4.12 5.52 29.75
N ALA A 299 4.51 6.75 29.40
CA ALA A 299 5.91 7.13 29.38
C ALA A 299 6.53 6.76 30.74
N ARG A 300 7.51 5.84 30.70
CA ARG A 300 8.29 5.46 31.87
C ARG A 300 9.32 6.50 32.21
#